data_f4dee73ca63f731cdc3bc872f6bed97d
#
_entry.id   f4dee73ca63f731cdc3bc872f6bed97d
#
_cell.length_a   1.000
_cell.length_b   1.000
_cell.length_c   1.000
_cell.angle_alpha   90.00
_cell.angle_beta   90.00
_cell.angle_gamma   90.00
#
_symmetry.space_group_name_H-M   'P 1'
#
loop_
_entity.id
_entity.type
_entity.pdbx_description
1 polymer ?
#
loop_
_entity_poly.entity_id
_entity_poly.type
_entity_poly.pdbx_seq_one_letter_code
_entity_poly.pdbx_strand_id
1 'polypeptide(L)'
;FRKMTVIERSGDRVLVLMTAGNLSVSQSVVNILRERLERSDEENLCNLSNLFDAARHIGGIVREVYQRDAAALKEFGIEFNASLIFGGQIAGEAPRLFSIYAAGNFIEASADTPYFQIGESKYGKPIIDRVVTCRTSFEEAAKCALISMDSTIRSNLSVGTPPDQLIYERDALRVCDHDIICSPIAYFD
;
A
#
# COMPACT_ATOMS: atom_id res chain seq x y z
N PHE A 1 14.47 -3.40 2.75
CA PHE A 1 13.07 -3.76 3.12
C PHE A 1 12.13 -3.32 2.01
N ARG A 2 11.35 -4.25 1.45
CA ARG A 2 10.32 -3.93 0.46
C ARG A 2 9.12 -3.29 1.14
N LYS A 3 8.64 -2.20 0.57
CA LYS A 3 7.48 -1.47 1.09
C LYS A 3 6.14 -1.99 0.57
N MET A 4 6.18 -2.85 -0.44
CA MET A 4 5.02 -3.54 -1.00
C MET A 4 4.99 -4.99 -0.53
N THR A 5 3.83 -5.44 -0.04
CA THR A 5 3.54 -6.84 0.30
C THR A 5 2.34 -7.28 -0.51
N VAL A 6 2.49 -8.37 -1.23
CA VAL A 6 1.42 -8.97 -2.04
C VAL A 6 1.00 -10.28 -1.39
N ILE A 7 -0.31 -10.48 -1.26
CA ILE A 7 -0.94 -11.71 -0.79
C ILE A 7 -1.86 -12.16 -1.93
N GLU A 8 -1.52 -13.29 -2.52
CA GLU A 8 -2.26 -13.85 -3.66
C GLU A 8 -2.73 -15.26 -3.36
N ARG A 9 -3.98 -15.52 -3.65
CA ARG A 9 -4.57 -16.85 -3.83
C ARG A 9 -5.23 -16.84 -5.19
N SER A 10 -4.54 -17.38 -6.17
CA SER A 10 -4.97 -17.36 -7.58
C SER A 10 -6.40 -17.85 -7.75
N GLY A 11 -7.25 -17.06 -8.43
CA GLY A 11 -8.66 -17.33 -8.61
C GLY A 11 -9.57 -16.99 -7.42
N ASP A 12 -9.00 -16.59 -6.27
CA ASP A 12 -9.76 -16.22 -5.07
C ASP A 12 -9.54 -14.75 -4.71
N ARG A 13 -8.30 -14.33 -4.53
CA ARG A 13 -7.98 -12.94 -4.13
C ARG A 13 -6.58 -12.48 -4.50
N VAL A 14 -6.47 -11.20 -4.72
CA VAL A 14 -5.21 -10.45 -4.77
C VAL A 14 -5.31 -9.26 -3.83
N LEU A 15 -4.44 -9.20 -2.83
CA LEU A 15 -4.38 -8.14 -1.84
C LEU A 15 -2.98 -7.54 -1.84
N VAL A 16 -2.91 -6.23 -1.87
CA VAL A 16 -1.66 -5.47 -1.89
C VAL A 16 -1.64 -4.50 -0.74
N LEU A 17 -0.56 -4.53 0.03
CA LEU A 17 -0.31 -3.60 1.13
C LEU A 17 0.99 -2.83 0.86
N MET A 18 0.91 -1.51 0.86
CA MET A 18 2.07 -0.62 0.82
C MET A 18 2.22 0.13 2.14
N THR A 19 3.45 0.35 2.58
CA THR A 19 3.74 0.97 3.88
C THR A 19 4.70 2.14 3.75
N ALA A 20 4.50 3.17 4.57
CA ALA A 20 5.41 4.30 4.76
C ALA A 20 5.44 4.74 6.23
N GLY A 21 6.43 5.55 6.58
CA GLY A 21 6.67 6.03 7.94
C GLY A 21 7.80 5.28 8.65
N ASN A 22 7.69 5.10 9.97
CA ASN A 22 8.70 4.42 10.77
C ASN A 22 8.83 2.94 10.33
N LEU A 23 10.07 2.55 10.01
CA LEU A 23 10.35 1.22 9.49
C LEU A 23 10.05 0.12 10.49
N SER A 24 10.40 0.29 11.78
CA SER A 24 10.16 -0.72 12.80
C SER A 24 8.67 -0.97 13.03
N VAL A 25 7.87 0.09 13.00
CA VAL A 25 6.40 0.02 13.11
C VAL A 25 5.82 -0.70 11.88
N SER A 26 6.23 -0.29 10.68
CA SER A 26 5.76 -0.92 9.43
C SER A 26 6.13 -2.39 9.34
N GLN A 27 7.36 -2.77 9.75
CA GLN A 27 7.78 -4.17 9.81
C GLN A 27 6.99 -4.98 10.84
N SER A 28 6.73 -4.42 12.02
CA SER A 28 5.92 -5.06 13.04
C SER A 28 4.51 -5.39 12.51
N VAL A 29 3.86 -4.43 11.86
CA VAL A 29 2.53 -4.66 11.25
C VAL A 29 2.59 -5.77 10.20
N VAL A 30 3.53 -5.71 9.26
CA VAL A 30 3.67 -6.71 8.19
C VAL A 30 4.00 -8.10 8.74
N ASN A 31 4.85 -8.19 9.77
CA ASN A 31 5.23 -9.46 10.36
C ASN A 31 4.04 -10.11 11.10
N ILE A 32 3.28 -9.33 11.89
CA ILE A 32 2.06 -9.84 12.54
C ILE A 32 1.05 -10.32 11.50
N LEU A 33 0.85 -9.56 10.41
CA LEU A 33 0.00 -10.00 9.31
C LEU A 33 0.44 -11.34 8.74
N ARG A 34 1.74 -11.52 8.46
CA ARG A 34 2.30 -12.77 7.91
C ARG A 34 2.14 -13.95 8.88
N GLU A 35 2.44 -13.74 10.16
CA GLU A 35 2.25 -14.78 11.18
C GLU A 35 0.78 -15.22 11.27
N ARG A 36 -0.17 -14.28 11.16
CA ARG A 36 -1.59 -14.61 11.18
C ARG A 36 -2.07 -15.33 9.91
N LEU A 37 -1.43 -15.10 8.76
CA LEU A 37 -1.74 -15.85 7.53
C LEU A 37 -1.43 -17.36 7.66
N GLU A 38 -0.48 -17.72 8.51
CA GLU A 38 -0.11 -19.12 8.75
C GLU A 38 -1.10 -19.84 9.69
N ARG A 39 -1.96 -19.09 10.40
CA ARG A 39 -2.95 -19.61 11.34
C ARG A 39 -4.32 -19.70 10.67
N SER A 40 -4.70 -20.90 10.26
CA SER A 40 -5.97 -21.14 9.56
C SER A 40 -7.23 -21.06 10.44
N ASP A 41 -7.06 -21.14 11.76
CA ASP A 41 -8.11 -21.13 12.78
C ASP A 41 -8.50 -19.72 13.25
N GLU A 42 -7.71 -18.71 12.90
CA GLU A 42 -7.96 -17.30 13.22
C GLU A 42 -8.43 -16.51 11.99
N GLU A 43 -9.13 -15.40 12.24
CA GLU A 43 -9.50 -14.44 11.21
C GLU A 43 -8.25 -13.78 10.62
N ASN A 44 -8.05 -13.92 9.32
CA ASN A 44 -6.87 -13.42 8.61
C ASN A 44 -7.22 -12.99 7.17
N LEU A 45 -6.27 -12.36 6.48
CA LEU A 45 -6.49 -11.83 5.14
C LEU A 45 -6.81 -12.89 4.07
N CYS A 46 -6.56 -14.19 4.35
CA CYS A 46 -6.89 -15.27 3.43
C CYS A 46 -8.31 -15.84 3.62
N ASN A 47 -8.98 -15.58 4.76
CA ASN A 47 -10.30 -16.13 5.06
C ASN A 47 -11.39 -15.08 5.28
N LEU A 48 -11.05 -13.79 5.39
CA LEU A 48 -12.01 -12.69 5.41
C LEU A 48 -12.83 -12.64 4.12
N SER A 49 -14.13 -12.38 4.27
CA SER A 49 -15.10 -12.45 3.17
C SER A 49 -15.17 -11.19 2.31
N ASN A 50 -14.67 -10.05 2.82
CA ASN A 50 -14.71 -8.77 2.10
C ASN A 50 -13.52 -7.87 2.43
N LEU A 51 -13.25 -6.91 1.54
CA LEU A 51 -12.12 -6.00 1.65
C LEU A 51 -12.27 -4.95 2.76
N PHE A 52 -13.51 -4.60 3.14
CA PHE A 52 -13.73 -3.67 4.26
C PHE A 52 -13.29 -4.30 5.57
N ASP A 53 -13.66 -5.55 5.81
CA ASP A 53 -13.25 -6.29 7.01
C ASP A 53 -11.73 -6.54 7.01
N ALA A 54 -11.14 -6.78 5.83
CA ALA A 54 -9.69 -6.88 5.68
C ALA A 54 -8.99 -5.56 6.06
N ALA A 55 -9.49 -4.40 5.60
CA ALA A 55 -8.95 -3.09 6.00
C ALA A 55 -9.09 -2.84 7.51
N ARG A 56 -10.25 -3.22 8.09
CA ARG A 56 -10.51 -3.14 9.53
C ARG A 56 -9.56 -4.03 10.33
N HIS A 57 -9.28 -5.24 9.84
CA HIS A 57 -8.35 -6.18 10.46
C HIS A 57 -6.92 -5.60 10.47
N ILE A 58 -6.45 -5.06 9.35
CA ILE A 58 -5.14 -4.37 9.27
C ILE A 58 -5.09 -3.20 10.25
N GLY A 59 -6.13 -2.36 10.29
CA GLY A 59 -6.23 -1.26 11.25
C GLY A 59 -6.20 -1.72 12.71
N GLY A 60 -6.76 -2.88 13.01
CA GLY A 60 -6.66 -3.55 14.32
C GLY A 60 -5.21 -3.86 14.69
N ILE A 61 -4.45 -4.42 13.75
CA ILE A 61 -3.03 -4.73 13.95
C ILE A 61 -2.19 -3.45 14.15
N VAL A 62 -2.49 -2.38 13.39
CA VAL A 62 -1.82 -1.07 13.61
C VAL A 62 -2.04 -0.60 15.05
N ARG A 63 -3.26 -0.70 15.58
CA ARG A 63 -3.56 -0.33 16.98
C ARG A 63 -2.86 -1.24 17.99
N GLU A 64 -2.75 -2.54 17.71
CA GLU A 64 -2.01 -3.49 18.55
C GLU A 64 -0.53 -3.08 18.66
N VAL A 65 0.11 -2.78 17.53
CA VAL A 65 1.51 -2.30 17.50
C VAL A 65 1.62 -0.95 18.22
N TYR A 66 0.67 -0.04 18.03
CA TYR A 66 0.64 1.23 18.75
C TYR A 66 0.57 1.03 20.26
N GLN A 67 -0.33 0.20 20.75
CA GLN A 67 -0.48 -0.07 22.18
C GLN A 67 0.77 -0.68 22.81
N ARG A 68 1.48 -1.51 22.04
CA ARG A 68 2.72 -2.16 22.50
C ARG A 68 3.91 -1.21 22.52
N ASP A 69 4.10 -0.40 21.47
CA ASP A 69 5.38 0.24 21.18
C ASP A 69 5.36 1.77 21.36
N ALA A 70 4.19 2.44 21.30
CA ALA A 70 4.12 3.90 21.23
C ALA A 70 4.70 4.61 22.46
N ALA A 71 4.50 4.05 23.66
CA ALA A 71 5.05 4.62 24.89
C ALA A 71 6.59 4.61 24.90
N ALA A 72 7.19 3.47 24.54
CA ALA A 72 8.64 3.32 24.47
C ALA A 72 9.25 4.22 23.37
N LEU A 73 8.62 4.27 22.19
CA LEU A 73 9.08 5.16 21.11
C LEU A 73 9.09 6.63 21.56
N LYS A 74 8.04 7.07 22.26
CA LYS A 74 7.92 8.44 22.77
C LYS A 74 9.03 8.79 23.78
N GLU A 75 9.41 7.86 24.66
CA GLU A 75 10.50 8.06 25.62
C GLU A 75 11.83 8.34 24.93
N PHE A 76 12.06 7.77 23.75
CA PHE A 76 13.25 8.02 22.91
C PHE A 76 13.07 9.17 21.91
N GLY A 77 11.99 9.96 22.01
CA GLY A 77 11.71 11.07 21.09
C GLY A 77 11.36 10.62 19.68
N ILE A 78 10.96 9.37 19.49
CA ILE A 78 10.57 8.80 18.19
C ILE A 78 9.04 8.85 18.08
N GLU A 79 8.55 9.45 17.00
CA GLU A 79 7.12 9.50 16.73
C GLU A 79 6.63 8.15 16.17
N PHE A 80 5.49 7.67 16.68
CA PHE A 80 4.78 6.57 16.07
C PHE A 80 4.13 7.05 14.78
N ASN A 81 4.75 6.73 13.66
CA ASN A 81 4.28 7.11 12.33
C ASN A 81 4.16 5.88 11.45
N ALA A 82 2.94 5.59 11.01
CA ALA A 82 2.62 4.54 10.05
C ALA A 82 1.50 5.02 9.13
N SER A 83 1.72 4.90 7.85
CA SER A 83 0.71 5.12 6.81
C SER A 83 0.71 3.93 5.88
N LEU A 84 -0.47 3.39 5.58
CA LEU A 84 -0.59 2.23 4.73
C LEU A 84 -1.61 2.49 3.62
N ILE A 85 -1.33 1.96 2.43
CA ILE A 85 -2.33 1.80 1.38
C ILE A 85 -2.60 0.31 1.26
N PHE A 86 -3.87 -0.05 1.35
CA PHE A 86 -4.35 -1.41 1.19
C PHE A 86 -5.37 -1.46 0.06
N GLY A 87 -5.20 -2.38 -0.86
CA GLY A 87 -6.13 -2.56 -1.97
C GLY A 87 -6.07 -3.94 -2.56
N GLY A 88 -6.98 -4.21 -3.48
CA GLY A 88 -7.05 -5.47 -4.18
C GLY A 88 -8.47 -5.88 -4.51
N GLN A 89 -8.66 -7.18 -4.69
CA GLN A 89 -9.96 -7.78 -5.01
C GLN A 89 -10.09 -9.17 -4.39
N ILE A 90 -11.29 -9.48 -3.92
CA ILE A 90 -11.74 -10.83 -3.53
C ILE A 90 -12.75 -11.28 -4.59
N ALA A 91 -12.76 -12.55 -4.94
CA ALA A 91 -13.68 -13.13 -5.92
C ALA A 91 -15.14 -12.79 -5.55
N GLY A 92 -15.90 -12.29 -6.53
CA GLY A 92 -17.29 -11.85 -6.34
C GLY A 92 -17.45 -10.41 -5.84
N GLU A 93 -16.36 -9.70 -5.49
CA GLU A 93 -16.39 -8.28 -5.12
C GLU A 93 -15.77 -7.40 -6.20
N ALA A 94 -16.09 -6.10 -6.17
CA ALA A 94 -15.36 -5.10 -6.94
C ALA A 94 -13.98 -4.82 -6.30
N PRO A 95 -12.95 -4.45 -7.09
CA PRO A 95 -11.70 -3.95 -6.53
C PRO A 95 -11.93 -2.73 -5.65
N ARG A 96 -11.24 -2.65 -4.51
CA ARG A 96 -11.33 -1.54 -3.56
C ARG A 96 -9.94 -1.10 -3.11
N LEU A 97 -9.84 0.17 -2.68
CA LEU A 97 -8.59 0.78 -2.25
C LEU A 97 -8.84 1.59 -0.97
N PHE A 98 -7.98 1.43 0.03
CA PHE A 98 -8.08 2.05 1.33
C PHE A 98 -6.76 2.73 1.73
N SER A 99 -6.86 3.88 2.39
CA SER A 99 -5.76 4.49 3.13
C SER A 99 -5.97 4.28 4.61
N ILE A 100 -5.03 3.61 5.28
CA ILE A 100 -5.08 3.27 6.70
C ILE A 100 -4.06 4.14 7.44
N TYR A 101 -4.53 4.84 8.47
CA TYR A 101 -3.76 5.78 9.26
C TYR A 101 -3.10 5.13 10.48
N ALA A 102 -2.17 5.85 11.11
CA ALA A 102 -1.47 5.40 12.32
C ALA A 102 -2.40 5.10 13.51
N ALA A 103 -3.60 5.70 13.55
CA ALA A 103 -4.63 5.40 14.54
C ALA A 103 -5.43 4.12 14.22
N GLY A 104 -5.13 3.44 13.11
CA GLY A 104 -5.82 2.24 12.65
C GLY A 104 -7.22 2.48 12.08
N ASN A 105 -7.63 3.74 11.92
CA ASN A 105 -8.79 4.12 11.13
C ASN A 105 -8.41 4.21 9.66
N PHE A 106 -9.39 4.18 8.78
CA PHE A 106 -9.16 4.19 7.34
C PHE A 106 -10.26 4.92 6.58
N ILE A 107 -9.92 5.33 5.37
CA ILE A 107 -10.85 5.86 4.37
C ILE A 107 -10.74 5.02 3.10
N GLU A 108 -11.82 4.99 2.33
CA GLU A 108 -11.87 4.32 1.04
C GLU A 108 -11.76 5.32 -0.11
N ALA A 109 -11.12 4.90 -1.20
CA ALA A 109 -11.08 5.67 -2.44
C ALA A 109 -12.48 5.78 -3.07
N SER A 110 -12.73 6.91 -3.71
CA SER A 110 -13.98 7.21 -4.40
C SER A 110 -13.70 7.81 -5.78
N ALA A 111 -14.75 8.08 -6.54
CA ALA A 111 -14.60 8.77 -7.83
C ALA A 111 -13.95 10.16 -7.69
N ASP A 112 -14.20 10.85 -6.57
CA ASP A 112 -13.63 12.18 -6.26
C ASP A 112 -12.22 12.10 -5.66
N THR A 113 -11.86 10.94 -5.09
CA THR A 113 -10.54 10.67 -4.53
C THR A 113 -10.05 9.32 -5.05
N PRO A 114 -9.61 9.24 -6.33
CA PRO A 114 -9.41 7.97 -7.02
C PRO A 114 -8.08 7.28 -6.69
N TYR A 115 -7.20 7.92 -5.94
CA TYR A 115 -5.91 7.38 -5.56
C TYR A 115 -5.49 7.83 -4.16
N PHE A 116 -4.51 7.15 -3.60
CA PHE A 116 -3.82 7.55 -2.37
C PHE A 116 -2.32 7.64 -2.59
N GLN A 117 -1.67 8.48 -1.79
CA GLN A 117 -0.22 8.58 -1.72
C GLN A 117 0.20 8.63 -0.25
N ILE A 118 1.25 7.88 0.09
CA ILE A 118 1.85 7.82 1.41
C ILE A 118 3.36 8.06 1.33
N GLY A 119 3.96 8.44 2.45
CA GLY A 119 5.38 8.80 2.51
C GLY A 119 5.64 10.22 2.02
N GLU A 120 6.72 10.42 1.26
CA GLU A 120 7.07 11.73 0.71
C GLU A 120 6.09 12.13 -0.40
N SER A 121 5.37 13.21 -0.19
CA SER A 121 4.34 13.68 -1.12
C SER A 121 4.67 15.03 -1.78
N LYS A 122 5.65 15.76 -1.25
CA LYS A 122 5.94 17.14 -1.66
C LYS A 122 6.27 17.28 -3.15
N TYR A 123 7.00 16.31 -3.70
CA TYR A 123 7.52 16.39 -5.08
C TYR A 123 6.68 15.61 -6.08
N GLY A 124 6.12 14.49 -5.68
CA GLY A 124 5.38 13.60 -6.56
C GLY A 124 3.88 13.90 -6.64
N LYS A 125 3.24 14.24 -5.51
CA LYS A 125 1.80 14.46 -5.45
C LYS A 125 1.29 15.55 -6.42
N PRO A 126 1.96 16.71 -6.60
CA PRO A 126 1.51 17.71 -7.55
C PRO A 126 1.44 17.23 -9.00
N ILE A 127 2.20 16.18 -9.36
CA ILE A 127 2.18 15.58 -10.70
C ILE A 127 0.94 14.70 -10.82
N ILE A 128 0.71 13.84 -9.85
CA ILE A 128 -0.43 12.91 -9.84
C ILE A 128 -1.76 13.67 -9.80
N ASP A 129 -1.88 14.69 -8.95
CA ASP A 129 -3.09 15.53 -8.82
C ASP A 129 -3.55 16.18 -10.13
N ARG A 130 -2.62 16.42 -11.08
CA ARG A 130 -2.94 17.04 -12.37
C ARG A 130 -3.40 16.05 -13.44
N VAL A 131 -3.08 14.77 -13.28
CA VAL A 131 -3.23 13.76 -14.34
C VAL A 131 -4.23 12.69 -13.97
N VAL A 132 -4.15 12.19 -12.71
CA VAL A 132 -4.90 11.00 -12.31
C VAL A 132 -6.32 11.36 -11.89
N THR A 133 -7.27 10.76 -12.60
CA THR A 133 -8.71 10.82 -12.34
C THR A 133 -9.28 9.40 -12.39
N CYS A 134 -10.53 9.21 -12.03
CA CYS A 134 -11.23 7.92 -12.16
C CYS A 134 -11.36 7.43 -13.62
N ARG A 135 -11.02 8.26 -14.61
CA ARG A 135 -11.08 7.94 -16.06
C ARG A 135 -9.71 7.74 -16.69
N THR A 136 -8.63 8.01 -15.96
CA THR A 136 -7.26 7.86 -16.44
C THR A 136 -6.99 6.37 -16.75
N SER A 137 -6.41 6.10 -17.91
CA SER A 137 -6.06 4.73 -18.31
C SER A 137 -4.93 4.17 -17.42
N PHE A 138 -4.81 2.84 -17.33
CA PHE A 138 -3.73 2.20 -16.57
C PHE A 138 -2.34 2.63 -17.07
N GLU A 139 -2.16 2.73 -18.40
CA GLU A 139 -0.90 3.13 -19.01
C GLU A 139 -0.53 4.57 -18.61
N GLU A 140 -1.47 5.51 -18.70
CA GLU A 140 -1.26 6.90 -18.30
C GLU A 140 -1.02 7.02 -16.79
N ALA A 141 -1.76 6.28 -15.97
CA ALA A 141 -1.59 6.26 -14.52
C ALA A 141 -0.22 5.68 -14.12
N ALA A 142 0.22 4.60 -14.76
CA ALA A 142 1.54 4.00 -14.54
C ALA A 142 2.66 4.96 -14.91
N LYS A 143 2.61 5.59 -16.08
CA LYS A 143 3.58 6.61 -16.52
C LYS A 143 3.60 7.79 -15.54
N CYS A 144 2.43 8.29 -15.13
CA CYS A 144 2.31 9.37 -14.16
C CYS A 144 2.93 9.01 -12.81
N ALA A 145 2.68 7.79 -12.32
CA ALA A 145 3.26 7.29 -11.07
C ALA A 145 4.79 7.21 -11.15
N LEU A 146 5.35 6.75 -12.28
CA LEU A 146 6.80 6.69 -12.50
C LEU A 146 7.44 8.08 -12.54
N ILE A 147 6.82 9.05 -13.24
CA ILE A 147 7.30 10.44 -13.28
C ILE A 147 7.26 11.06 -11.86
N SER A 148 6.19 10.81 -11.12
CA SER A 148 6.04 11.24 -9.73
C SER A 148 7.14 10.65 -8.84
N MET A 149 7.43 9.36 -9.01
CA MET A 149 8.49 8.68 -8.27
C MET A 149 9.88 9.19 -8.64
N ASP A 150 10.20 9.38 -9.93
CA ASP A 150 11.48 9.94 -10.40
C ASP A 150 11.69 11.35 -9.83
N SER A 151 10.67 12.21 -9.88
CA SER A 151 10.72 13.55 -9.29
C SER A 151 11.04 13.51 -7.79
N THR A 152 10.45 12.55 -7.08
CA THR A 152 10.66 12.38 -5.64
C THR A 152 12.06 11.85 -5.34
N ILE A 153 12.54 10.83 -6.06
CA ILE A 153 13.89 10.25 -5.90
C ILE A 153 14.98 11.31 -6.14
N ARG A 154 14.83 12.14 -7.18
CA ARG A 154 15.79 13.22 -7.47
C ARG A 154 15.81 14.32 -6.42
N SER A 155 14.70 14.50 -5.71
CA SER A 155 14.52 15.63 -4.79
C SER A 155 14.65 15.25 -3.31
N ASN A 156 14.63 13.96 -2.98
CA ASN A 156 14.68 13.47 -1.60
C ASN A 156 15.57 12.23 -1.48
N LEU A 157 16.72 12.40 -0.83
CA LEU A 157 17.72 11.34 -0.63
C LEU A 157 17.22 10.16 0.23
N SER A 158 16.11 10.32 0.96
CA SER A 158 15.52 9.23 1.74
C SER A 158 14.67 8.27 0.90
N VAL A 159 14.38 8.62 -0.35
CA VAL A 159 13.64 7.79 -1.30
C VAL A 159 14.63 7.17 -2.29
N GLY A 160 14.69 5.85 -2.31
CA GLY A 160 15.69 5.12 -3.08
C GLY A 160 15.10 4.26 -4.19
N THR A 161 16.00 3.75 -5.02
CA THR A 161 15.75 2.80 -6.10
C THR A 161 16.15 1.38 -5.64
N PRO A 162 15.63 0.33 -6.29
CA PRO A 162 14.62 0.32 -7.35
C PRO A 162 13.20 0.48 -6.79
N PRO A 163 12.27 1.18 -7.47
CA PRO A 163 10.86 1.16 -7.13
C PRO A 163 10.20 -0.15 -7.53
N ASP A 164 9.23 -0.59 -6.72
CA ASP A 164 8.31 -1.68 -7.06
C ASP A 164 7.08 -1.10 -7.75
N GLN A 165 6.64 -1.70 -8.87
CA GLN A 165 5.39 -1.38 -9.55
C GLN A 165 4.55 -2.64 -9.70
N LEU A 166 3.24 -2.53 -9.44
CA LEU A 166 2.27 -3.59 -9.65
C LEU A 166 1.04 -3.01 -10.34
N ILE A 167 0.63 -3.66 -11.44
CA ILE A 167 -0.62 -3.38 -12.14
C ILE A 167 -1.55 -4.57 -11.92
N TYR A 168 -2.75 -4.28 -11.45
CA TYR A 168 -3.80 -5.27 -11.23
C TYR A 168 -5.03 -4.93 -12.09
N GLU A 169 -5.44 -5.85 -12.91
CA GLU A 169 -6.66 -5.74 -13.70
C GLU A 169 -7.85 -6.35 -12.96
N ARG A 170 -9.00 -5.66 -13.05
CA ARG A 170 -10.26 -6.14 -12.47
C ARG A 170 -10.56 -7.57 -12.93
N ASP A 171 -10.97 -8.41 -11.98
CA ASP A 171 -11.38 -9.81 -12.17
C ASP A 171 -10.26 -10.76 -12.63
N ALA A 172 -9.02 -10.30 -12.74
CA ALA A 172 -7.88 -11.18 -13.03
C ALA A 172 -7.63 -12.20 -11.92
N LEU A 173 -7.87 -11.83 -10.66
CA LEU A 173 -7.66 -12.63 -9.44
C LEU A 173 -6.29 -13.35 -9.40
N ARG A 174 -5.32 -12.71 -10.03
CA ARG A 174 -3.91 -13.07 -10.05
C ARG A 174 -3.06 -11.84 -10.34
N VAL A 175 -1.83 -11.85 -9.90
CA VAL A 175 -0.86 -10.81 -10.28
C VAL A 175 -0.31 -11.16 -11.66
N CYS A 176 -0.59 -10.32 -12.64
CA CYS A 176 -0.13 -10.52 -14.03
C CYS A 176 1.17 -9.79 -14.28
N ASP A 177 1.40 -8.66 -13.59
CA ASP A 177 2.53 -7.78 -13.83
C ASP A 177 3.00 -7.18 -12.50
N HIS A 178 4.21 -7.56 -12.08
CA HIS A 178 4.88 -7.04 -10.89
C HIS A 178 6.35 -6.82 -11.20
N ASP A 179 6.70 -5.59 -11.54
CA ASP A 179 8.04 -5.21 -11.96
C ASP A 179 8.84 -4.52 -10.86
N ILE A 180 10.13 -4.85 -10.80
CA ILE A 180 11.14 -4.08 -10.09
C ILE A 180 11.82 -3.21 -11.15
N ILE A 181 11.54 -1.91 -11.12
CA ILE A 181 12.03 -0.98 -12.13
C ILE A 181 13.46 -0.58 -11.81
N CYS A 182 14.41 -1.23 -12.46
CA CYS A 182 15.84 -0.98 -12.24
C CYS A 182 16.32 0.40 -12.76
N SER A 183 15.59 0.99 -13.73
CA SER A 183 15.85 2.35 -14.23
C SER A 183 14.54 3.00 -14.70
N PRO A 184 14.08 4.08 -14.08
CA PRO A 184 12.89 4.81 -14.54
C PRO A 184 13.03 5.37 -15.95
N ILE A 185 14.26 5.59 -16.42
CA ILE A 185 14.56 6.20 -17.73
C ILE A 185 14.25 5.24 -18.89
N ALA A 186 14.34 3.92 -18.69
CA ALA A 186 14.08 2.93 -19.73
C ALA A 186 12.61 2.81 -20.15
N TYR A 187 11.69 3.45 -19.45
CA TYR A 187 10.26 3.45 -19.78
C TYR A 187 9.83 4.61 -20.71
N PHE A 188 10.75 5.52 -21.04
CA PHE A 188 10.45 6.71 -21.86
C PHE A 188 11.07 6.65 -23.27
N ASP A 189 11.78 5.57 -23.61
CA ASP A 189 12.26 5.23 -24.95
C ASP A 189 11.25 4.31 -25.66
#